data_a5e8e925bdb2da53fa5cee77c019ab4c
#
_entry.id   a5e8e925bdb2da53fa5cee77c019ab4c
#
_cell.length_a   1.000
_cell.length_b   1.000
_cell.length_c   1.000
_cell.angle_alpha   90.00
_cell.angle_beta   90.00
_cell.angle_gamma   90.00
#
_symmetry.space_group_name_H-M   'P 1'
#
loop_
_entity.id
_entity.type
_entity.pdbx_description
1 polymer ?
#
loop_
_entity_poly.entity_id
_entity_poly.type
_entity_poly.pdbx_seq_one_letter_code
_entity_poly.pdbx_strand_id
1 'polypeptide(L)'
;MDQKPHSFSAIVTIAILGVLTVVAWLYKIGKNQEAQTLKNEVAATVPIETGAPATPRDRQFVPTVRQEVENPNYEVLLGCELVESRANDGNTFRIRHRDNEYVFRLYFVDAPETTNNNPDRIRSQTQYFNYITEEQLTHTGIEAREFALKILRARPFTVFTQWEKLLQSHRYHGMIQVTLNDGERRFLSELLANRGYAITETVGRKLPNGVDEKVYRKHLRDLELVARKASVGAWRNPRQ
;
A
#
# COMPACT_ATOMS: atom_id res chain seq x y z
N MET A 1 -2.67 48.17 60.17
CA MET A 1 -1.53 47.92 59.25
C MET A 1 -1.76 46.60 58.57
N ASP A 2 -2.43 46.65 57.41
CA ASP A 2 -2.73 45.49 56.61
C ASP A 2 -1.64 45.24 55.57
N GLN A 3 -0.93 44.13 55.65
CA GLN A 3 -0.06 43.65 54.57
C GLN A 3 -0.78 42.64 53.75
N LYS A 4 -1.00 42.94 52.47
CA LYS A 4 -1.56 42.04 51.48
C LYS A 4 -0.55 40.95 51.03
N PRO A 5 -0.88 39.65 51.01
CA PRO A 5 -0.10 38.59 50.39
C PRO A 5 -0.64 38.29 49.00
N HIS A 6 -0.27 39.02 47.95
CA HIS A 6 -0.81 38.78 46.60
C HIS A 6 0.24 38.61 45.48
N SER A 7 1.52 38.36 45.74
CA SER A 7 2.48 38.21 44.62
C SER A 7 2.98 36.80 44.36
N PHE A 8 2.86 35.86 45.29
CA PHE A 8 3.42 34.52 45.11
C PHE A 8 2.59 33.60 44.20
N SER A 9 1.24 33.73 44.24
CA SER A 9 0.33 32.91 43.42
C SER A 9 0.41 33.22 41.93
N ALA A 10 0.57 34.48 41.56
CA ALA A 10 0.63 34.89 40.13
C ALA A 10 1.91 34.43 39.45
N ILE A 11 3.05 34.44 40.15
CA ILE A 11 4.33 33.99 39.58
C ILE A 11 4.35 32.49 39.34
N VAL A 12 3.78 31.70 40.27
CA VAL A 12 3.66 30.23 40.10
C VAL A 12 2.73 29.87 38.94
N THR A 13 1.63 30.59 38.77
CA THR A 13 0.67 30.35 37.68
C THR A 13 1.32 30.67 36.31
N ILE A 14 2.06 31.75 36.20
CA ILE A 14 2.76 32.11 34.95
C ILE A 14 3.84 31.09 34.62
N ALA A 15 4.60 30.59 35.60
CA ALA A 15 5.60 29.56 35.40
C ALA A 15 4.99 28.23 34.91
N ILE A 16 3.84 27.80 35.47
CA ILE A 16 3.13 26.58 35.03
C ILE A 16 2.61 26.74 33.62
N LEU A 17 2.00 27.87 33.25
CA LEU A 17 1.55 28.13 31.88
C LEU A 17 2.74 28.12 30.90
N GLY A 18 3.88 28.70 31.27
CA GLY A 18 5.08 28.69 30.43
C GLY A 18 5.62 27.27 30.18
N VAL A 19 5.64 26.42 31.20
CA VAL A 19 6.06 25.01 31.05
C VAL A 19 5.09 24.23 30.17
N LEU A 20 3.77 24.41 30.34
CA LEU A 20 2.78 23.73 29.52
C LEU A 20 2.84 24.14 28.03
N THR A 21 3.11 25.42 27.75
CA THR A 21 3.28 25.88 26.36
C THR A 21 4.53 25.32 25.71
N VAL A 22 5.64 25.24 26.46
CA VAL A 22 6.91 24.65 25.97
C VAL A 22 6.71 23.12 25.71
N VAL A 23 6.06 22.41 26.60
CA VAL A 23 5.77 20.97 26.42
C VAL A 23 4.87 20.73 25.22
N ALA A 24 3.83 21.54 25.05
CA ALA A 24 2.94 21.44 23.88
C ALA A 24 3.68 21.77 22.58
N TRP A 25 4.60 22.72 22.58
CA TRP A 25 5.42 23.10 21.44
C TRP A 25 6.42 22.00 21.08
N LEU A 26 7.10 21.41 22.07
CA LEU A 26 8.03 20.29 21.88
C LEU A 26 7.30 19.04 21.37
N TYR A 27 6.09 18.76 21.87
CA TYR A 27 5.25 17.68 21.39
C TYR A 27 4.85 17.88 19.92
N LYS A 28 4.51 19.11 19.52
CA LYS A 28 4.17 19.47 18.13
C LYS A 28 5.39 19.37 17.20
N ILE A 29 6.58 19.73 17.67
CA ILE A 29 7.83 19.55 16.91
C ILE A 29 8.16 18.07 16.77
N GLY A 30 8.05 17.26 17.81
CA GLY A 30 8.26 15.81 17.76
C GLY A 30 7.35 15.14 16.73
N LYS A 31 6.05 15.44 16.74
CA LYS A 31 5.11 14.93 15.73
C LYS A 31 5.44 15.40 14.30
N ASN A 32 5.90 16.62 14.13
CA ASN A 32 6.29 17.12 12.81
C ASN A 32 7.60 16.46 12.32
N GLN A 33 8.54 16.15 13.21
CA GLN A 33 9.77 15.44 12.86
C GLN A 33 9.49 13.98 12.53
N GLU A 34 8.63 13.28 13.27
CA GLU A 34 8.18 11.92 12.92
C GLU A 34 7.47 11.89 11.59
N ALA A 35 6.59 12.84 11.29
CA ALA A 35 5.92 12.96 10.02
C ALA A 35 6.87 13.28 8.86
N GLN A 36 7.94 14.04 9.10
CA GLN A 36 8.97 14.31 8.10
C GLN A 36 9.95 13.14 7.93
N THR A 37 10.30 12.44 9.00
CA THR A 37 11.12 11.22 8.93
C THR A 37 10.38 10.12 8.18
N LEU A 38 9.09 9.92 8.46
CA LEU A 38 8.22 9.00 7.69
C LEU A 38 8.10 9.41 6.21
N LYS A 39 8.00 10.72 5.91
CA LYS A 39 8.00 11.20 4.51
C LYS A 39 9.34 10.95 3.82
N ASN A 40 10.44 11.13 4.52
CA ASN A 40 11.79 10.93 3.99
C ASN A 40 12.12 9.42 3.85
N GLU A 41 11.66 8.58 4.77
CA GLU A 41 11.84 7.13 4.72
C GLU A 41 11.00 6.49 3.62
N VAL A 42 9.78 6.98 3.41
CA VAL A 42 8.94 6.60 2.25
C VAL A 42 9.54 7.11 0.93
N ALA A 43 10.21 8.27 0.93
CA ALA A 43 10.91 8.79 -0.24
C ALA A 43 12.22 8.05 -0.53
N ALA A 44 12.92 7.55 0.50
CA ALA A 44 14.20 6.85 0.34
C ALA A 44 14.06 5.40 -0.13
N THR A 45 12.89 4.76 0.07
CA THR A 45 12.66 3.36 -0.32
C THR A 45 12.04 3.17 -1.70
N VAL A 46 11.54 4.23 -2.33
CA VAL A 46 11.14 4.25 -3.75
C VAL A 46 11.44 5.66 -4.27
N PRO A 47 12.64 5.93 -4.82
CA PRO A 47 12.92 7.18 -5.48
C PRO A 47 12.02 7.28 -6.72
N ILE A 48 10.93 8.04 -6.62
CA ILE A 48 10.14 8.44 -7.78
C ILE A 48 10.65 9.83 -8.14
N GLU A 49 11.57 9.91 -9.10
CA GLU A 49 11.86 11.18 -9.73
C GLU A 49 10.58 11.70 -10.39
N THR A 50 10.11 12.83 -9.94
CA THR A 50 9.06 13.61 -10.60
C THR A 50 9.66 14.26 -11.84
N GLY A 51 9.86 13.47 -12.90
CA GLY A 51 10.07 13.98 -14.23
C GLY A 51 8.78 14.63 -14.72
N ALA A 52 8.87 15.82 -15.29
CA ALA A 52 7.76 16.50 -15.95
C ALA A 52 7.05 15.55 -16.92
N PRO A 53 5.72 15.70 -17.13
CA PRO A 53 4.99 14.81 -18.01
C PRO A 53 5.59 14.87 -19.42
N ALA A 54 6.14 13.72 -19.86
CA ALA A 54 6.68 13.56 -21.21
C ALA A 54 5.57 13.83 -22.23
N THR A 55 5.86 14.66 -23.23
CA THR A 55 4.93 14.94 -24.33
C THR A 55 4.66 13.65 -25.13
N PRO A 56 3.50 13.52 -25.79
CA PRO A 56 3.10 12.28 -26.48
C PRO A 56 4.04 11.78 -27.56
N ARG A 57 5.05 12.58 -27.96
CA ARG A 57 6.01 12.23 -29.02
C ARG A 57 7.23 11.44 -28.56
N ASP A 58 7.55 11.41 -27.26
CA ASP A 58 8.76 10.75 -26.73
C ASP A 58 8.51 9.32 -26.22
N ARG A 59 7.33 8.76 -26.48
CA ARG A 59 7.07 7.35 -26.22
C ARG A 59 7.67 6.49 -27.33
N GLN A 60 8.99 6.47 -27.46
CA GLN A 60 9.66 5.41 -28.19
C GLN A 60 9.35 4.10 -27.46
N PHE A 61 8.61 3.23 -28.14
CA PHE A 61 8.37 1.85 -27.73
C PHE A 61 9.75 1.16 -27.63
N VAL A 62 10.28 1.06 -26.42
CA VAL A 62 11.42 0.20 -26.13
C VAL A 62 10.89 -1.23 -26.25
N PRO A 63 11.38 -2.04 -27.21
CA PRO A 63 10.95 -3.42 -27.34
C PRO A 63 11.29 -4.13 -26.02
N THR A 64 10.29 -4.41 -25.24
CA THR A 64 10.40 -5.15 -23.98
C THR A 64 10.98 -6.52 -24.31
N VAL A 65 12.10 -6.88 -23.71
CA VAL A 65 12.61 -8.23 -23.69
C VAL A 65 11.42 -9.16 -23.51
N ARG A 66 11.21 -10.08 -24.45
CA ARG A 66 10.12 -11.04 -24.42
C ARG A 66 10.16 -11.73 -23.06
N GLN A 67 9.20 -11.44 -22.21
CA GLN A 67 9.09 -12.12 -20.94
C GLN A 67 8.73 -13.56 -21.25
N GLU A 68 9.63 -14.49 -20.95
CA GLU A 68 9.38 -15.90 -21.14
C GLU A 68 8.23 -16.29 -20.23
N VAL A 69 7.05 -16.45 -20.84
CA VAL A 69 5.88 -16.99 -20.17
C VAL A 69 5.91 -18.49 -20.38
N GLU A 70 6.37 -19.22 -19.37
CA GLU A 70 6.45 -20.67 -19.38
C GLU A 70 5.08 -21.33 -19.18
N ASN A 71 4.14 -20.62 -18.56
CA ASN A 71 2.80 -21.10 -18.30
C ASN A 71 1.83 -20.63 -19.40
N PRO A 72 1.42 -21.51 -20.34
CA PRO A 72 0.61 -21.14 -21.49
C PRO A 72 -0.83 -20.73 -21.14
N ASN A 73 -1.25 -20.94 -19.89
CA ASN A 73 -2.58 -20.56 -19.44
C ASN A 73 -2.73 -19.05 -19.21
N TYR A 74 -1.62 -18.29 -19.23
CA TYR A 74 -1.67 -16.86 -19.05
C TYR A 74 -1.67 -16.09 -20.38
N GLU A 75 -2.62 -15.17 -20.49
CA GLU A 75 -2.50 -14.07 -21.44
C GLU A 75 -1.74 -12.93 -20.80
N VAL A 76 -0.87 -12.28 -21.59
CA VAL A 76 0.00 -11.18 -21.16
C VAL A 76 -0.49 -9.89 -21.79
N LEU A 77 -0.97 -8.98 -20.97
CA LEU A 77 -1.42 -7.66 -21.37
C LEU A 77 -0.30 -6.65 -21.10
N LEU A 78 0.41 -6.26 -22.14
CA LEU A 78 1.53 -5.31 -22.05
C LEU A 78 1.02 -3.87 -22.18
N GLY A 79 1.71 -2.93 -21.50
CA GLY A 79 1.40 -1.51 -21.62
C GLY A 79 0.06 -1.13 -21.03
N CYS A 80 -0.37 -1.82 -19.97
CA CYS A 80 -1.59 -1.50 -19.26
C CYS A 80 -1.44 -0.17 -18.50
N GLU A 81 -2.54 0.55 -18.37
CA GLU A 81 -2.63 1.83 -17.63
C GLU A 81 -3.76 1.76 -16.60
N LEU A 82 -3.54 2.45 -15.46
CA LEU A 82 -4.59 2.61 -14.46
C LEU A 82 -5.69 3.54 -14.99
N VAL A 83 -6.94 3.14 -14.83
CA VAL A 83 -8.11 4.00 -15.04
C VAL A 83 -8.60 4.51 -13.70
N GLU A 84 -8.70 5.81 -13.54
CA GLU A 84 -9.18 6.41 -12.29
C GLU A 84 -10.63 5.99 -12.03
N SER A 85 -10.86 5.42 -10.86
CA SER A 85 -12.17 4.93 -10.44
C SER A 85 -12.29 4.94 -8.92
N ARG A 86 -13.47 5.30 -8.42
CA ARG A 86 -13.78 5.17 -6.99
C ARG A 86 -13.80 3.71 -6.52
N ALA A 87 -13.96 2.78 -7.44
CA ALA A 87 -13.95 1.34 -7.16
C ALA A 87 -12.53 0.74 -7.08
N ASN A 88 -11.48 1.52 -7.39
CA ASN A 88 -10.12 1.08 -7.16
C ASN A 88 -9.84 1.03 -5.65
N ASP A 89 -9.32 -0.09 -5.20
CA ASP A 89 -8.94 -0.32 -3.81
C ASP A 89 -7.50 -0.85 -3.70
N GLY A 90 -7.11 -1.41 -2.56
CA GLY A 90 -5.74 -1.90 -2.35
C GLY A 90 -5.37 -3.15 -3.17
N ASN A 91 -6.32 -3.87 -3.74
CA ASN A 91 -6.10 -5.10 -4.51
C ASN A 91 -7.01 -5.30 -5.73
N THR A 92 -7.84 -4.31 -6.05
CA THR A 92 -8.76 -4.35 -7.20
C THR A 92 -8.65 -3.04 -7.97
N PHE A 93 -8.40 -3.13 -9.28
CA PHE A 93 -8.11 -1.97 -10.09
C PHE A 93 -8.84 -2.02 -11.43
N ARG A 94 -9.38 -0.89 -11.88
CA ARG A 94 -9.82 -0.69 -13.25
C ARG A 94 -8.60 -0.36 -14.10
N ILE A 95 -8.40 -1.13 -15.16
CA ILE A 95 -7.18 -1.11 -15.97
C ILE A 95 -7.59 -1.03 -17.44
N ARG A 96 -6.90 -0.16 -18.18
CA ARG A 96 -7.00 -0.07 -19.63
C ARG A 96 -5.87 -0.86 -20.28
N HIS A 97 -6.25 -1.69 -21.24
CA HIS A 97 -5.32 -2.32 -22.17
C HIS A 97 -5.83 -2.10 -23.60
N ARG A 98 -5.06 -1.35 -24.40
CA ARG A 98 -5.51 -0.85 -25.72
C ARG A 98 -6.83 -0.08 -25.57
N ASP A 99 -7.85 -0.45 -26.34
CA ASP A 99 -9.17 0.22 -26.34
C ASP A 99 -10.17 -0.36 -25.31
N ASN A 100 -9.76 -1.34 -24.53
CA ASN A 100 -10.65 -2.04 -23.59
C ASN A 100 -10.29 -1.74 -22.14
N GLU A 101 -11.33 -1.68 -21.31
CA GLU A 101 -11.20 -1.54 -19.86
C GLU A 101 -11.66 -2.81 -19.15
N TYR A 102 -10.90 -3.25 -18.18
CA TYR A 102 -11.14 -4.42 -17.36
C TYR A 102 -11.02 -4.09 -15.89
N VAL A 103 -11.64 -4.89 -15.03
CA VAL A 103 -11.42 -4.80 -13.58
C VAL A 103 -10.70 -6.07 -13.13
N PHE A 104 -9.47 -5.89 -12.62
CA PHE A 104 -8.67 -6.99 -12.11
C PHE A 104 -8.58 -6.94 -10.60
N ARG A 105 -8.77 -8.10 -9.96
CA ARG A 105 -8.44 -8.36 -8.57
C ARG A 105 -7.14 -9.15 -8.52
N LEU A 106 -6.22 -8.75 -7.67
CA LEU A 106 -4.94 -9.44 -7.52
C LEU A 106 -5.15 -10.89 -7.08
N TYR A 107 -4.39 -11.80 -7.70
CA TYR A 107 -4.14 -13.10 -7.12
C TYR A 107 -3.27 -12.96 -5.86
N PHE A 108 -3.36 -13.92 -4.96
CA PHE A 108 -2.54 -14.15 -3.77
C PHE A 108 -2.73 -13.18 -2.62
N VAL A 109 -3.25 -11.99 -2.84
CA VAL A 109 -3.35 -10.98 -1.78
C VAL A 109 -4.75 -10.39 -1.68
N ASP A 110 -5.12 -10.08 -0.45
CA ASP A 110 -6.27 -9.25 -0.12
C ASP A 110 -5.79 -8.02 0.65
N ALA A 111 -6.34 -6.84 0.34
CA ALA A 111 -6.03 -5.63 1.05
C ALA A 111 -6.95 -5.44 2.27
N PRO A 112 -6.49 -4.74 3.31
CA PRO A 112 -7.37 -4.33 4.39
C PRO A 112 -8.53 -3.48 3.87
N GLU A 113 -9.71 -3.64 4.50
CA GLU A 113 -10.89 -2.84 4.17
C GLU A 113 -10.63 -1.34 4.41
N THR A 114 -11.20 -0.49 3.57
CA THR A 114 -11.09 0.98 3.69
C THR A 114 -12.27 1.60 4.46
N THR A 115 -13.31 0.81 4.74
CA THR A 115 -14.53 1.22 5.45
C THR A 115 -15.06 0.10 6.33
N ASN A 116 -15.93 0.42 7.28
CA ASN A 116 -16.55 -0.55 8.19
C ASN A 116 -17.86 -1.17 7.64
N ASN A 117 -18.11 -1.10 6.34
CA ASN A 117 -19.36 -1.55 5.73
C ASN A 117 -19.55 -3.08 5.74
N ASN A 118 -18.50 -3.85 6.00
CA ASN A 118 -18.57 -5.31 6.09
C ASN A 118 -17.99 -5.81 7.43
N PRO A 119 -18.80 -5.91 8.48
CA PRO A 119 -18.33 -6.26 9.83
C PRO A 119 -17.63 -7.62 9.92
N ASP A 120 -18.07 -8.62 9.14
CA ASP A 120 -17.45 -9.94 9.18
C ASP A 120 -16.05 -9.94 8.55
N ARG A 121 -15.86 -9.21 7.47
CA ARG A 121 -14.53 -9.02 6.88
C ARG A 121 -13.62 -8.22 7.81
N ILE A 122 -14.12 -7.14 8.40
CA ILE A 122 -13.38 -6.36 9.39
C ILE A 122 -12.91 -7.25 10.53
N ARG A 123 -13.81 -8.06 11.10
CA ARG A 123 -13.46 -8.98 12.19
C ARG A 123 -12.38 -9.99 11.79
N SER A 124 -12.52 -10.62 10.63
CA SER A 124 -11.53 -11.61 10.16
C SER A 124 -10.18 -10.97 9.87
N GLN A 125 -10.16 -9.77 9.29
CA GLN A 125 -8.93 -9.06 8.96
C GLN A 125 -8.24 -8.49 10.21
N THR A 126 -8.98 -7.96 11.21
CA THR A 126 -8.39 -7.54 12.49
C THR A 126 -7.72 -8.71 13.21
N GLN A 127 -8.35 -9.90 13.20
CA GLN A 127 -7.76 -11.13 13.75
C GLN A 127 -6.47 -11.53 13.01
N TYR A 128 -6.48 -11.49 11.69
CA TYR A 128 -5.29 -11.80 10.89
C TYR A 128 -4.10 -10.91 11.26
N PHE A 129 -4.34 -9.62 11.44
CA PHE A 129 -3.31 -8.65 11.83
C PHE A 129 -3.09 -8.54 13.35
N ASN A 130 -3.27 -9.63 14.08
CA ASN A 130 -3.04 -9.71 15.52
C ASN A 130 -3.93 -8.78 16.34
N TYR A 131 -5.23 -8.75 16.02
CA TYR A 131 -6.27 -8.02 16.74
C TYR A 131 -6.03 -6.50 16.82
N ILE A 132 -5.59 -5.90 15.72
CA ILE A 132 -5.57 -4.43 15.59
C ILE A 132 -7.00 -3.88 15.66
N THR A 133 -7.16 -2.59 15.95
CA THR A 133 -8.49 -1.97 15.98
C THR A 133 -9.07 -1.81 14.57
N GLU A 134 -10.39 -1.70 14.47
CA GLU A 134 -11.07 -1.45 13.18
C GLU A 134 -10.60 -0.14 12.53
N GLU A 135 -10.36 0.90 13.33
CA GLU A 135 -9.83 2.17 12.86
C GLU A 135 -8.41 2.00 12.27
N GLN A 136 -7.54 1.24 12.94
CA GLN A 136 -6.21 0.94 12.43
C GLN A 136 -6.27 0.12 11.15
N LEU A 137 -7.19 -0.84 11.07
CA LEU A 137 -7.39 -1.65 9.88
C LEU A 137 -7.81 -0.78 8.69
N THR A 138 -8.86 0.03 8.85
CA THR A 138 -9.38 0.88 7.76
C THR A 138 -8.40 1.95 7.34
N HIS A 139 -7.66 2.54 8.28
CA HIS A 139 -6.58 3.46 7.97
C HIS A 139 -5.48 2.77 7.13
N THR A 140 -5.10 1.55 7.52
CA THR A 140 -4.13 0.74 6.75
C THR A 140 -4.67 0.40 5.35
N GLY A 141 -5.96 0.13 5.22
CA GLY A 141 -6.61 -0.09 3.92
C GLY A 141 -6.51 1.14 3.01
N ILE A 142 -6.71 2.33 3.56
CA ILE A 142 -6.53 3.60 2.83
C ILE A 142 -5.06 3.76 2.39
N GLU A 143 -4.10 3.51 3.29
CA GLU A 143 -2.67 3.56 2.95
C GLU A 143 -2.29 2.54 1.86
N ALA A 144 -2.80 1.32 1.95
CA ALA A 144 -2.57 0.26 0.96
C ALA A 144 -3.07 0.67 -0.42
N ARG A 145 -4.29 1.23 -0.47
CA ARG A 145 -4.88 1.76 -1.70
C ARG A 145 -4.02 2.88 -2.30
N GLU A 146 -3.68 3.91 -1.53
CA GLU A 146 -2.86 5.03 -2.01
C GLU A 146 -1.47 4.58 -2.47
N PHE A 147 -0.86 3.63 -1.77
CA PHE A 147 0.42 3.04 -2.16
C PHE A 147 0.32 2.34 -3.52
N ALA A 148 -0.68 1.47 -3.71
CA ALA A 148 -0.89 0.76 -4.96
C ALA A 148 -1.19 1.72 -6.13
N LEU A 149 -2.09 2.70 -5.92
CA LEU A 149 -2.44 3.69 -6.94
C LEU A 149 -1.24 4.56 -7.34
N LYS A 150 -0.40 4.96 -6.38
CA LYS A 150 0.82 5.73 -6.66
C LYS A 150 1.75 4.96 -7.61
N ILE A 151 1.94 3.67 -7.37
CA ILE A 151 2.79 2.81 -8.21
C ILE A 151 2.19 2.65 -9.61
N LEU A 152 0.89 2.37 -9.70
CA LEU A 152 0.22 2.11 -10.98
C LEU A 152 0.05 3.37 -11.84
N ARG A 153 0.02 4.56 -11.24
CA ARG A 153 0.02 5.86 -11.96
C ARG A 153 1.37 6.22 -12.54
N ALA A 154 2.46 5.71 -11.96
CA ALA A 154 3.81 6.17 -12.29
C ALA A 154 4.21 5.83 -13.73
N ARG A 155 3.82 4.68 -14.23
CA ARG A 155 4.13 4.21 -15.59
C ARG A 155 3.25 3.03 -16.02
N PRO A 156 3.18 2.73 -17.34
CA PRO A 156 2.52 1.53 -17.83
C PRO A 156 3.13 0.26 -17.22
N PHE A 157 2.28 -0.74 -17.03
CA PHE A 157 2.63 -2.01 -16.38
C PHE A 157 2.11 -3.21 -17.18
N THR A 158 2.42 -4.40 -16.71
CA THR A 158 1.97 -5.67 -17.33
C THR A 158 0.95 -6.37 -16.44
N VAL A 159 -0.12 -6.88 -17.05
CA VAL A 159 -1.06 -7.77 -16.37
C VAL A 159 -0.95 -9.16 -16.97
N PHE A 160 -0.85 -10.16 -16.11
CA PHE A 160 -0.95 -11.58 -16.45
C PHE A 160 -2.29 -12.09 -15.95
N THR A 161 -3.11 -12.66 -16.83
CA THR A 161 -4.44 -13.16 -16.47
C THR A 161 -4.73 -14.49 -17.15
N GLN A 162 -5.45 -15.35 -16.47
CA GLN A 162 -6.09 -16.54 -17.03
C GLN A 162 -7.58 -16.29 -17.34
N TRP A 163 -8.01 -15.02 -17.26
CA TRP A 163 -9.40 -14.59 -17.39
C TRP A 163 -10.37 -15.28 -16.42
N GLU A 164 -9.83 -15.76 -15.30
CA GLU A 164 -10.63 -16.35 -14.24
C GLU A 164 -11.53 -15.31 -13.62
N LYS A 165 -12.82 -15.47 -13.82
CA LYS A 165 -13.85 -14.53 -13.38
C LYS A 165 -14.18 -14.75 -11.91
N LEU A 166 -14.28 -13.68 -11.14
CA LEU A 166 -14.86 -13.75 -9.81
C LEU A 166 -16.35 -13.98 -9.90
N LEU A 167 -16.83 -14.96 -9.12
CA LEU A 167 -18.25 -15.30 -9.09
C LEU A 167 -19.13 -14.06 -8.87
N GLN A 168 -20.21 -13.96 -9.65
CA GLN A 168 -21.21 -12.89 -9.57
C GLN A 168 -20.65 -11.45 -9.77
N SER A 169 -19.51 -11.30 -10.45
CA SER A 169 -18.92 -9.99 -10.70
C SER A 169 -18.35 -9.87 -12.12
N HIS A 170 -18.09 -8.63 -12.55
CA HIS A 170 -17.37 -8.33 -13.80
C HIS A 170 -15.87 -8.19 -13.59
N ARG A 171 -15.33 -8.80 -12.55
CA ARG A 171 -13.90 -8.76 -12.21
C ARG A 171 -13.21 -10.04 -12.60
N TYR A 172 -11.95 -9.92 -13.00
CA TYR A 172 -11.07 -11.05 -13.32
C TYR A 172 -9.92 -11.10 -12.33
N HIS A 173 -9.38 -12.28 -12.09
CA HIS A 173 -8.12 -12.40 -11.37
C HIS A 173 -6.94 -12.07 -12.28
N GLY A 174 -5.92 -11.41 -11.72
CA GLY A 174 -4.70 -11.11 -12.44
C GLY A 174 -3.51 -10.88 -11.52
N MET A 175 -2.32 -11.03 -12.09
CA MET A 175 -1.07 -10.59 -11.48
C MET A 175 -0.61 -9.32 -12.19
N ILE A 176 -0.32 -8.29 -11.43
CA ILE A 176 0.18 -7.01 -11.96
C ILE A 176 1.67 -6.93 -11.68
N GLN A 177 2.47 -6.84 -12.74
CA GLN A 177 3.90 -6.64 -12.65
C GLN A 177 4.24 -5.20 -13.03
N VAL A 178 4.96 -4.53 -12.15
CA VAL A 178 5.44 -3.16 -12.30
C VAL A 178 6.95 -3.13 -12.44
N THR A 179 7.48 -2.10 -13.10
CA THR A 179 8.92 -1.85 -13.17
C THR A 179 9.25 -0.73 -12.20
N LEU A 180 10.16 -0.96 -11.28
CA LEU A 180 10.65 0.02 -10.32
C LEU A 180 11.65 0.99 -10.97
N ASN A 181 12.08 2.01 -10.23
CA ASN A 181 12.98 3.04 -10.75
C ASN A 181 14.39 2.52 -11.09
N ASP A 182 14.84 1.49 -10.37
CA ASP A 182 16.09 0.78 -10.62
C ASP A 182 16.03 -0.21 -11.82
N GLY A 183 14.85 -0.30 -12.46
CA GLY A 183 14.59 -1.24 -13.55
C GLY A 183 14.16 -2.63 -13.10
N GLU A 184 14.14 -2.90 -11.80
CA GLU A 184 13.67 -4.18 -11.27
C GLU A 184 12.17 -4.37 -11.52
N ARG A 185 11.78 -5.58 -11.91
CA ARG A 185 10.37 -5.95 -12.08
C ARG A 185 9.88 -6.71 -10.87
N ARG A 186 8.78 -6.25 -10.30
CA ARG A 186 8.13 -6.86 -9.13
C ARG A 186 6.64 -7.03 -9.35
N PHE A 187 6.06 -8.07 -8.78
CA PHE A 187 4.61 -8.13 -8.67
C PHE A 187 4.10 -7.18 -7.59
N LEU A 188 2.99 -6.51 -7.88
CA LEU A 188 2.35 -5.59 -6.92
C LEU A 188 1.99 -6.30 -5.60
N SER A 189 1.62 -7.58 -5.66
CA SER A 189 1.39 -8.43 -4.48
C SER A 189 2.62 -8.54 -3.57
N GLU A 190 3.83 -8.59 -4.11
CA GLU A 190 5.08 -8.60 -3.34
C GLU A 190 5.31 -7.28 -2.61
N LEU A 191 5.07 -6.16 -3.33
CA LEU A 191 5.24 -4.82 -2.76
C LEU A 191 4.24 -4.56 -1.63
N LEU A 192 2.98 -5.00 -1.80
CA LEU A 192 1.96 -4.90 -0.77
C LEU A 192 2.29 -5.76 0.45
N ALA A 193 2.70 -7.02 0.25
CA ALA A 193 3.08 -7.92 1.33
C ALA A 193 4.27 -7.39 2.13
N ASN A 194 5.31 -6.91 1.43
CA ASN A 194 6.52 -6.35 2.06
C ASN A 194 6.26 -5.06 2.86
N ARG A 195 5.17 -4.34 2.55
CA ARG A 195 4.74 -3.14 3.29
C ARG A 195 3.74 -3.43 4.40
N GLY A 196 3.34 -4.69 4.59
CA GLY A 196 2.31 -5.05 5.56
C GLY A 196 0.91 -4.55 5.16
N TYR A 197 0.66 -4.39 3.87
CA TYR A 197 -0.60 -3.92 3.30
C TYR A 197 -1.43 -5.06 2.69
N ALA A 198 -1.07 -6.31 2.95
CA ALA A 198 -1.74 -7.45 2.35
C ALA A 198 -1.92 -8.62 3.31
N ILE A 199 -3.04 -9.30 3.17
CA ILE A 199 -3.32 -10.65 3.64
C ILE A 199 -2.88 -11.60 2.54
N THR A 200 -1.97 -12.54 2.82
CA THR A 200 -1.31 -13.38 1.81
C THR A 200 -1.98 -14.74 1.60
N GLU A 201 -3.19 -14.94 2.11
CA GLU A 201 -3.91 -16.23 2.12
C GLU A 201 -5.15 -16.24 1.22
N THR A 202 -5.04 -15.74 -0.01
CA THR A 202 -6.16 -15.70 -0.95
C THR A 202 -5.95 -16.63 -2.14
N VAL A 203 -6.87 -16.59 -3.11
CA VAL A 203 -6.79 -17.39 -4.34
C VAL A 203 -5.48 -17.12 -5.08
N GLY A 204 -4.78 -18.17 -5.48
CA GLY A 204 -3.55 -18.13 -6.27
C GLY A 204 -3.52 -19.17 -7.36
N ARG A 205 -2.53 -19.08 -8.24
CA ARG A 205 -2.29 -20.02 -9.34
C ARG A 205 -0.78 -20.17 -9.56
N LYS A 206 -0.37 -21.23 -10.25
CA LYS A 206 0.99 -21.35 -10.74
C LYS A 206 1.35 -20.11 -11.55
N LEU A 207 2.51 -19.50 -11.31
CA LEU A 207 2.91 -18.22 -11.88
C LEU A 207 3.11 -18.28 -13.41
N PRO A 208 3.12 -17.12 -14.09
CA PRO A 208 3.42 -17.04 -15.52
C PRO A 208 4.80 -17.64 -15.89
N ASN A 209 5.81 -17.46 -15.05
CA ASN A 209 7.15 -18.01 -15.21
C ASN A 209 7.31 -19.45 -14.69
N GLY A 210 6.25 -20.18 -14.54
CA GLY A 210 6.29 -21.60 -14.14
C GLY A 210 6.50 -21.86 -12.65
N VAL A 211 6.74 -20.86 -11.80
CA VAL A 211 6.89 -21.04 -10.35
C VAL A 211 5.60 -21.58 -9.75
N ASP A 212 5.73 -22.62 -8.92
CA ASP A 212 4.60 -23.25 -8.25
C ASP A 212 3.91 -22.31 -7.27
N GLU A 213 2.58 -22.42 -7.18
CA GLU A 213 1.75 -21.62 -6.29
C GLU A 213 2.21 -21.66 -4.84
N LYS A 214 2.57 -22.84 -4.32
CA LYS A 214 2.99 -23.01 -2.92
C LYS A 214 4.32 -22.32 -2.65
N VAL A 215 5.24 -22.34 -3.63
CA VAL A 215 6.54 -21.67 -3.54
C VAL A 215 6.33 -20.15 -3.47
N TYR A 216 5.49 -19.61 -4.34
CA TYR A 216 5.20 -18.18 -4.33
C TYR A 216 4.43 -17.73 -3.08
N ARG A 217 3.48 -18.53 -2.59
CA ARG A 217 2.82 -18.25 -1.30
C ARG A 217 3.82 -18.19 -0.15
N LYS A 218 4.79 -19.11 -0.14
CA LYS A 218 5.85 -19.06 0.86
C LYS A 218 6.64 -17.74 0.75
N HIS A 219 7.02 -17.36 -0.46
CA HIS A 219 7.71 -16.09 -0.70
C HIS A 219 6.93 -14.89 -0.17
N LEU A 220 5.62 -14.80 -0.44
CA LEU A 220 4.78 -13.72 0.08
C LEU A 220 4.70 -13.72 1.60
N ARG A 221 4.61 -14.89 2.25
CA ARG A 221 4.66 -14.98 3.70
C ARG A 221 6.02 -14.57 4.28
N ASP A 222 7.11 -14.87 3.59
CA ASP A 222 8.44 -14.40 4.00
C ASP A 222 8.53 -12.86 3.94
N LEU A 223 7.97 -12.22 2.91
CA LEU A 223 7.85 -10.76 2.82
C LEU A 223 6.95 -10.17 3.91
N GLU A 224 5.83 -10.83 4.20
CA GLU A 224 4.96 -10.44 5.33
C GLU A 224 5.71 -10.52 6.68
N LEU A 225 6.52 -11.56 6.89
CA LEU A 225 7.36 -11.66 8.10
C LEU A 225 8.36 -10.51 8.21
N VAL A 226 8.92 -10.04 7.08
CA VAL A 226 9.78 -8.85 7.07
C VAL A 226 8.98 -7.62 7.52
N ALA A 227 7.78 -7.40 6.96
CA ALA A 227 6.91 -6.30 7.36
C ALA A 227 6.53 -6.36 8.84
N ARG A 228 6.22 -7.56 9.34
CA ARG A 228 5.89 -7.83 10.74
C ARG A 228 7.05 -7.50 11.68
N LYS A 229 8.27 -7.94 11.35
CA LYS A 229 9.48 -7.63 12.13
C LYS A 229 9.81 -6.14 12.12
N ALA A 230 9.58 -5.46 11.00
CA ALA A 230 9.78 -4.03 10.86
C ALA A 230 8.64 -3.20 11.47
N SER A 231 7.56 -3.83 11.94
CA SER A 231 6.37 -3.16 12.48
C SER A 231 5.78 -2.12 11.53
N VAL A 232 5.62 -2.45 10.25
CA VAL A 232 5.08 -1.55 9.21
C VAL A 232 3.70 -1.99 8.72
N GLY A 233 2.95 -1.06 8.13
CA GLY A 233 1.59 -1.29 7.63
C GLY A 233 0.64 -1.72 8.76
N ALA A 234 -0.15 -2.75 8.55
CA ALA A 234 -1.06 -3.30 9.55
C ALA A 234 -0.33 -3.95 10.75
N TRP A 235 0.98 -4.20 10.63
CA TRP A 235 1.79 -4.77 11.71
C TRP A 235 2.34 -3.71 12.67
N ARG A 236 2.06 -2.43 12.45
CA ARG A 236 2.30 -1.36 13.42
C ARG A 236 1.44 -1.63 14.66
N ASN A 237 2.00 -2.24 15.68
CA ASN A 237 1.25 -2.56 16.89
C ASN A 237 1.39 -1.42 17.92
N PRO A 238 0.31 -0.72 18.27
CA PRO A 238 0.33 0.26 19.35
C PRO A 238 0.22 -0.37 20.75
N ARG A 239 0.18 -1.71 20.85
CA ARG A 239 0.06 -2.43 22.12
C ARG A 239 1.42 -2.94 22.62
N GLN A 240 2.40 -2.06 22.72
CA GLN A 240 3.57 -2.22 23.59
C GLN A 240 3.57 -1.11 24.59
#